data_1646b60b0ab3e71da63c7ae5341a89b1
#
_entry.id   1646b60b0ab3e71da63c7ae5341a89b1
#
_cell.length_a   1.000
_cell.length_b   1.000
_cell.length_c   1.000
_cell.angle_alpha   90.00
_cell.angle_beta   90.00
_cell.angle_gamma   90.00
#
_symmetry.space_group_name_H-M   'P 1'
#
loop_
_entity.id
_entity.type
_entity.pdbx_description
1 polymer ?
#
loop_
_entity_poly.entity_id
_entity_poly.type
_entity_poly.pdbx_seq_one_letter_code
_entity_poly.pdbx_strand_id
1 'polypeptide(L)'
;MTTSQKTFFFFFALVAALPLSCADRIDSLIEQAKFALDRCDPAVASTLPNCTTAIEKADEIQTFDPANVDAAVLESSGRLGLAGFDFLQLAARLADLQNVAEEDFAEFRSLVTDVEAENGREIDLDELAAAVTPLAGALTGVTADENNERAFFQLGMIQAIDAFIRPVKVAGEDAVSVADIDAAMAATVSDDFVSADSNLVASGTTEDDILRPVRENFCRCSLNGGFTAACLRDLMRCELSDTAAPEQDYNGDAAADRTDCLTLVEPGGLSDCGGTDTSL
;
A
#
# COMPACT_ATOMS: atom_id res chain seq x y z
N MET A 1 24.17 44.29 42.30
CA MET A 1 23.61 43.57 41.11
C MET A 1 22.52 44.45 40.55
N THR A 2 22.77 45.06 39.39
CA THR A 2 21.87 46.01 38.77
C THR A 2 20.70 45.28 38.13
N THR A 3 19.52 45.90 38.11
CA THR A 3 18.25 45.37 37.60
C THR A 3 18.36 44.84 36.15
N SER A 4 19.30 45.34 35.36
CA SER A 4 19.60 44.93 33.99
C SER A 4 20.14 43.51 33.85
N GLN A 5 20.90 42.99 34.82
CA GLN A 5 21.44 41.61 34.78
C GLN A 5 20.38 40.53 35.03
N LYS A 6 19.38 40.85 35.87
CA LYS A 6 18.29 39.88 36.16
C LYS A 6 17.34 39.69 34.98
N THR A 7 17.11 40.75 34.17
CA THR A 7 16.22 40.64 32.99
C THR A 7 16.86 39.85 31.87
N PHE A 8 18.20 39.94 31.71
CA PHE A 8 18.91 39.18 30.66
C PHE A 8 18.93 37.66 30.92
N PHE A 9 19.05 37.29 32.22
CA PHE A 9 19.00 35.87 32.59
C PHE A 9 17.61 35.25 32.42
N PHE A 10 16.55 36.05 32.60
CA PHE A 10 15.19 35.57 32.43
C PHE A 10 14.86 35.36 30.95
N PHE A 11 15.37 36.22 30.07
CA PHE A 11 15.17 36.09 28.61
C PHE A 11 15.94 34.89 28.04
N PHE A 12 17.14 34.62 28.52
CA PHE A 12 17.95 33.48 28.09
C PHE A 12 17.35 32.14 28.55
N ALA A 13 16.79 32.08 29.77
CA ALA A 13 16.10 30.90 30.26
C ALA A 13 14.80 30.62 29.50
N LEU A 14 14.08 31.66 29.02
CA LEU A 14 12.86 31.48 28.26
C LEU A 14 13.12 30.98 26.83
N VAL A 15 14.18 31.43 26.19
CA VAL A 15 14.57 31.01 24.83
C VAL A 15 15.12 29.57 24.83
N ALA A 16 15.80 29.14 25.89
CA ALA A 16 16.30 27.78 26.02
C ALA A 16 15.19 26.74 26.37
N ALA A 17 14.07 27.17 26.94
CA ALA A 17 12.95 26.29 27.29
C ALA A 17 12.00 26.00 26.12
N LEU A 18 11.97 26.86 25.09
CA LEU A 18 11.06 26.70 23.95
C LEU A 18 11.33 25.42 23.13
N PRO A 19 12.56 25.05 22.75
CA PRO A 19 12.79 23.83 22.00
C PRO A 19 12.53 22.54 22.81
N LEU A 20 12.80 22.56 24.12
CA LEU A 20 12.49 21.43 25.01
C LEU A 20 10.98 21.19 25.14
N SER A 21 10.18 22.27 25.16
CA SER A 21 8.72 22.16 25.24
C SER A 21 8.07 21.62 23.95
N CYS A 22 8.69 21.86 22.80
CA CYS A 22 8.19 21.33 21.52
C CYS A 22 8.47 19.82 21.39
N ALA A 23 9.67 19.38 21.75
CA ALA A 23 10.03 17.96 21.74
C ALA A 23 9.14 17.15 22.70
N ASP A 24 8.98 17.60 23.94
CA ASP A 24 8.10 16.95 24.92
C ASP A 24 6.63 16.89 24.43
N ARG A 25 6.20 17.87 23.67
CA ARG A 25 4.85 17.90 23.09
C ARG A 25 4.69 16.88 21.97
N ILE A 26 5.66 16.78 21.06
CA ILE A 26 5.66 15.79 19.98
C ILE A 26 5.65 14.38 20.57
N ASP A 27 6.53 14.08 21.51
CA ASP A 27 6.58 12.77 22.17
C ASP A 27 5.24 12.42 22.84
N SER A 28 4.61 13.39 23.52
CA SER A 28 3.28 13.18 24.11
C SER A 28 2.20 12.92 23.08
N LEU A 29 2.24 13.59 21.91
CA LEU A 29 1.28 13.36 20.83
C LEU A 29 1.48 12.00 20.16
N ILE A 30 2.74 11.58 19.97
CA ILE A 30 3.09 10.24 19.48
C ILE A 30 2.49 9.17 20.39
N GLU A 31 2.67 9.29 21.71
CA GLU A 31 2.11 8.32 22.68
C GLU A 31 0.57 8.33 22.69
N GLN A 32 -0.07 9.49 22.50
CA GLN A 32 -1.52 9.57 22.37
C GLN A 32 -2.03 8.92 21.08
N ALA A 33 -1.33 9.13 19.96
CA ALA A 33 -1.66 8.51 18.68
C ALA A 33 -1.51 6.98 18.75
N LYS A 34 -0.41 6.48 19.31
CA LYS A 34 -0.19 5.03 19.55
C LYS A 34 -1.29 4.43 20.41
N PHE A 35 -1.63 5.10 21.52
CA PHE A 35 -2.67 4.62 22.42
C PHE A 35 -4.07 4.60 21.77
N ALA A 36 -4.35 5.55 20.88
CA ALA A 36 -5.56 5.54 20.09
C ALA A 36 -5.53 4.39 19.06
N LEU A 37 -4.39 4.21 18.38
CA LEU A 37 -4.22 3.17 17.38
C LEU A 37 -4.34 1.75 17.98
N ASP A 38 -3.79 1.51 19.17
CA ASP A 38 -3.93 0.24 19.89
C ASP A 38 -5.39 -0.14 20.20
N ARG A 39 -6.31 0.81 20.06
CA ARG A 39 -7.76 0.64 20.27
C ARG A 39 -8.57 0.78 19.00
N CYS A 40 -7.91 0.99 17.88
CA CYS A 40 -8.51 1.01 16.57
C CYS A 40 -8.60 -0.43 16.06
N ASP A 41 -9.78 -1.02 16.16
CA ASP A 41 -10.06 -2.34 15.63
C ASP A 41 -11.01 -2.18 14.41
N PRO A 42 -10.53 -2.46 13.18
CA PRO A 42 -11.32 -2.34 11.96
C PRO A 42 -12.61 -3.16 11.97
N ALA A 43 -12.61 -4.30 12.66
CA ALA A 43 -13.75 -5.20 12.77
C ALA A 43 -14.83 -4.71 13.77
N VAL A 44 -14.53 -3.68 14.56
CA VAL A 44 -15.43 -3.18 15.60
C VAL A 44 -15.82 -1.73 15.36
N ALA A 45 -16.99 -1.49 14.78
CA ALA A 45 -17.44 -0.14 14.39
C ALA A 45 -17.34 0.91 15.52
N SER A 46 -17.55 0.51 16.79
CA SER A 46 -17.46 1.42 17.93
C SER A 46 -16.04 1.88 18.26
N THR A 47 -15.01 1.26 17.70
CA THR A 47 -13.61 1.61 17.91
C THR A 47 -13.03 2.48 16.79
N LEU A 48 -13.68 2.58 15.64
CA LEU A 48 -13.23 3.42 14.51
C LEU A 48 -12.96 4.89 14.87
N PRO A 49 -13.66 5.53 15.83
CA PRO A 49 -13.27 6.86 16.32
C PRO A 49 -11.86 6.92 16.91
N ASN A 50 -11.29 5.79 17.37
CA ASN A 50 -9.90 5.77 17.83
C ASN A 50 -8.93 5.85 16.65
N CYS A 51 -9.25 5.25 15.50
CA CYS A 51 -8.47 5.39 14.27
C CYS A 51 -8.41 6.87 13.86
N THR A 52 -9.58 7.55 13.85
CA THR A 52 -9.67 8.99 13.59
C THR A 52 -8.84 9.81 14.59
N THR A 53 -8.90 9.46 15.88
CA THR A 53 -8.10 10.13 16.92
C THR A 53 -6.60 9.95 16.67
N ALA A 54 -6.15 8.78 16.23
CA ALA A 54 -4.74 8.55 15.87
C ALA A 54 -4.31 9.45 14.73
N ILE A 55 -5.13 9.57 13.67
CA ILE A 55 -4.91 10.47 12.53
C ILE A 55 -4.81 11.93 13.00
N GLU A 56 -5.79 12.41 13.79
CA GLU A 56 -5.80 13.79 14.30
C GLU A 56 -4.54 14.13 15.10
N LYS A 57 -4.03 13.18 15.90
CA LYS A 57 -2.80 13.37 16.66
C LYS A 57 -1.56 13.38 15.79
N ALA A 58 -1.52 12.53 14.76
CA ALA A 58 -0.45 12.53 13.77
C ALA A 58 -0.43 13.85 12.96
N ASP A 59 -1.57 14.32 12.51
CA ASP A 59 -1.72 15.63 11.84
C ASP A 59 -1.24 16.77 12.74
N GLU A 60 -1.57 16.74 14.05
CA GLU A 60 -1.09 17.74 15.01
C GLU A 60 0.45 17.74 15.08
N ILE A 61 1.10 16.57 15.07
CA ILE A 61 2.57 16.46 15.04
C ILE A 61 3.12 17.08 13.75
N GLN A 62 2.52 16.76 12.60
CA GLN A 62 2.98 17.26 11.30
C GLN A 62 2.83 18.78 11.16
N THR A 63 1.97 19.42 11.95
CA THR A 63 1.95 20.91 12.02
C THR A 63 3.23 21.48 12.60
N PHE A 64 3.96 20.74 13.44
CA PHE A 64 5.23 21.16 14.05
C PHE A 64 6.44 20.62 13.29
N ASP A 65 6.33 19.41 12.76
CA ASP A 65 7.36 18.68 12.03
C ASP A 65 6.75 17.94 10.85
N PRO A 66 6.59 18.60 9.68
CA PRO A 66 5.95 18.00 8.50
C PRO A 66 6.66 16.77 7.93
N ALA A 67 7.94 16.57 8.25
CA ALA A 67 8.73 15.43 7.81
C ALA A 67 8.85 14.32 8.87
N ASN A 68 8.01 14.37 9.91
CA ASN A 68 8.04 13.39 10.98
C ASN A 68 7.56 12.01 10.50
N VAL A 69 8.50 11.08 10.34
CA VAL A 69 8.22 9.74 9.81
C VAL A 69 7.32 8.94 10.77
N ASP A 70 7.52 9.07 12.09
CA ASP A 70 6.67 8.37 13.07
C ASP A 70 5.21 8.84 12.99
N ALA A 71 4.98 10.14 12.82
CA ALA A 71 3.65 10.68 12.62
C ALA A 71 3.02 10.16 11.32
N ALA A 72 3.78 10.12 10.22
CA ALA A 72 3.30 9.58 8.96
C ALA A 72 2.92 8.09 9.06
N VAL A 73 3.72 7.28 9.79
CA VAL A 73 3.41 5.87 10.08
C VAL A 73 2.10 5.74 10.87
N LEU A 74 1.90 6.58 11.89
CA LEU A 74 0.69 6.53 12.73
C LEU A 74 -0.55 6.97 11.96
N GLU A 75 -0.45 8.04 11.15
CA GLU A 75 -1.55 8.51 10.30
C GLU A 75 -1.94 7.43 9.28
N SER A 76 -0.97 6.88 8.55
CA SER A 76 -1.20 5.80 7.58
C SER A 76 -1.86 4.58 8.23
N SER A 77 -1.41 4.18 9.43
CA SER A 77 -2.01 3.07 10.17
C SER A 77 -3.45 3.36 10.59
N GLY A 78 -3.75 4.58 11.01
CA GLY A 78 -5.10 5.02 11.34
C GLY A 78 -6.04 4.98 10.13
N ARG A 79 -5.57 5.45 8.96
CA ARG A 79 -6.30 5.39 7.69
C ARG A 79 -6.53 3.96 7.22
N LEU A 80 -5.53 3.07 7.35
CA LEU A 80 -5.72 1.65 7.09
C LEU A 80 -6.85 1.06 7.97
N GLY A 81 -6.87 1.39 9.27
CA GLY A 81 -7.95 0.98 10.16
C GLY A 81 -9.32 1.49 9.69
N LEU A 82 -9.42 2.73 9.20
CA LEU A 82 -10.64 3.27 8.60
C LEU A 82 -10.98 2.57 7.28
N ALA A 83 -9.98 2.22 6.47
CA ALA A 83 -10.16 1.46 5.24
C ALA A 83 -10.69 0.04 5.49
N GLY A 84 -10.48 -0.52 6.68
CA GLY A 84 -10.93 -1.86 7.03
C GLY A 84 -9.80 -2.85 7.28
N PHE A 85 -8.55 -2.39 7.40
CA PHE A 85 -7.39 -3.26 7.54
C PHE A 85 -6.68 -3.06 8.87
N ASP A 86 -6.35 -4.18 9.53
CA ASP A 86 -5.25 -4.22 10.49
C ASP A 86 -3.96 -4.53 9.73
N PHE A 87 -2.95 -3.68 9.90
CA PHE A 87 -1.68 -3.82 9.16
C PHE A 87 -0.98 -5.17 9.42
N LEU A 88 -1.00 -5.65 10.66
CA LEU A 88 -0.34 -6.92 11.01
C LEU A 88 -1.09 -8.13 10.47
N GLN A 89 -2.42 -8.12 10.55
CA GLN A 89 -3.26 -9.17 9.95
C GLN A 89 -3.06 -9.22 8.45
N LEU A 90 -2.99 -8.07 7.81
CA LEU A 90 -2.81 -7.95 6.39
C LEU A 90 -1.44 -8.46 5.94
N ALA A 91 -0.37 -8.06 6.64
CA ALA A 91 0.97 -8.58 6.37
C ALA A 91 1.04 -10.12 6.55
N ALA A 92 0.37 -10.66 7.57
CA ALA A 92 0.29 -12.11 7.78
C ALA A 92 -0.48 -12.80 6.64
N ARG A 93 -1.61 -12.26 6.20
CA ARG A 93 -2.40 -12.83 5.09
C ARG A 93 -1.65 -12.77 3.76
N LEU A 94 -0.92 -11.69 3.49
CA LEU A 94 -0.07 -11.62 2.29
C LEU A 94 1.08 -12.62 2.35
N ALA A 95 1.67 -12.85 3.52
CA ALA A 95 2.68 -13.89 3.70
C ALA A 95 2.10 -15.30 3.49
N ASP A 96 0.86 -15.53 3.86
CA ASP A 96 0.17 -16.81 3.62
C ASP A 96 -0.09 -17.02 2.11
N LEU A 97 -0.40 -15.96 1.36
CA LEU A 97 -0.58 -16.02 -0.10
C LEU A 97 0.71 -16.40 -0.85
N GLN A 98 1.89 -16.17 -0.29
CA GLN A 98 3.16 -16.62 -0.87
C GLN A 98 3.31 -18.14 -0.98
N ASN A 99 2.58 -18.87 -0.14
CA ASN A 99 2.63 -20.33 -0.11
C ASN A 99 1.61 -20.98 -1.06
N VAL A 100 0.79 -20.17 -1.72
CA VAL A 100 -0.22 -20.67 -2.63
C VAL A 100 0.38 -20.78 -4.03
N ALA A 101 0.37 -22.01 -4.54
CA ALA A 101 0.89 -22.30 -5.87
C ALA A 101 0.04 -21.60 -6.95
N GLU A 102 0.68 -20.78 -7.73
CA GLU A 102 0.48 -20.41 -9.14
C GLU A 102 -0.95 -20.11 -9.69
N GLU A 103 -2.04 -20.34 -8.99
CA GLU A 103 -3.31 -20.43 -9.72
C GLU A 103 -4.34 -19.33 -9.45
N ASP A 104 -4.23 -18.47 -8.40
CA ASP A 104 -5.49 -17.81 -8.08
C ASP A 104 -5.46 -16.37 -7.59
N PHE A 105 -5.74 -15.45 -8.51
CA PHE A 105 -6.42 -14.18 -8.22
C PHE A 105 -7.75 -14.41 -7.44
N ALA A 106 -8.30 -15.62 -7.50
CA ALA A 106 -9.42 -16.06 -6.67
C ALA A 106 -9.13 -15.94 -5.18
N GLU A 107 -7.89 -16.12 -4.76
CA GLU A 107 -7.52 -15.96 -3.35
C GLU A 107 -7.47 -14.50 -2.90
N PHE A 108 -7.09 -13.59 -3.77
CA PHE A 108 -7.22 -12.15 -3.46
C PHE A 108 -8.68 -11.73 -3.38
N ARG A 109 -9.58 -12.32 -4.18
CA ARG A 109 -11.02 -12.12 -3.99
C ARG A 109 -11.48 -12.62 -2.64
N SER A 110 -11.04 -13.81 -2.22
CA SER A 110 -11.41 -14.33 -0.92
C SER A 110 -10.88 -13.44 0.20
N LEU A 111 -9.66 -12.89 0.06
CA LEU A 111 -9.11 -11.93 1.01
C LEU A 111 -10.03 -10.71 1.19
N VAL A 112 -10.49 -10.11 0.08
CA VAL A 112 -11.40 -8.97 0.12
C VAL A 112 -12.71 -9.34 0.81
N THR A 113 -13.33 -10.45 0.36
CA THR A 113 -14.60 -10.94 0.91
C THR A 113 -14.48 -11.28 2.39
N ASP A 114 -13.39 -11.92 2.80
CA ASP A 114 -13.15 -12.31 4.19
C ASP A 114 -12.96 -11.09 5.08
N VAL A 115 -12.19 -10.10 4.64
CA VAL A 115 -11.99 -8.83 5.38
C VAL A 115 -13.33 -8.09 5.54
N GLU A 116 -14.13 -7.99 4.48
CA GLU A 116 -15.43 -7.34 4.53
C GLU A 116 -16.42 -8.10 5.42
N ALA A 117 -16.41 -9.43 5.36
CA ALA A 117 -17.24 -10.26 6.22
C ALA A 117 -16.85 -10.16 7.71
N GLU A 118 -15.56 -10.16 8.01
CA GLU A 118 -15.05 -9.98 9.38
C GLU A 118 -15.40 -8.61 9.95
N ASN A 119 -15.27 -7.55 9.12
CA ASN A 119 -15.56 -6.19 9.52
C ASN A 119 -17.04 -5.85 9.52
N GLY A 120 -17.89 -6.63 8.83
CA GLY A 120 -19.29 -6.33 8.60
C GLY A 120 -19.52 -5.02 7.82
N ARG A 121 -18.52 -4.59 7.02
CA ARG A 121 -18.54 -3.39 6.18
C ARG A 121 -17.63 -3.54 4.98
N GLU A 122 -17.91 -2.78 3.94
CA GLU A 122 -17.06 -2.71 2.75
C GLU A 122 -15.72 -2.05 3.05
N ILE A 123 -14.70 -2.45 2.30
CA ILE A 123 -13.39 -1.80 2.28
C ILE A 123 -13.55 -0.40 1.67
N ASP A 124 -13.01 0.60 2.34
CA ASP A 124 -12.99 1.99 1.87
C ASP A 124 -11.71 2.25 1.06
N LEU A 125 -11.87 2.27 -0.27
CA LEU A 125 -10.75 2.50 -1.20
C LEU A 125 -10.20 3.93 -1.13
N ASP A 126 -11.02 4.91 -0.72
CA ASP A 126 -10.56 6.30 -0.59
C ASP A 126 -9.64 6.44 0.62
N GLU A 127 -9.98 5.81 1.76
CA GLU A 127 -9.12 5.78 2.93
C GLU A 127 -7.86 4.93 2.70
N LEU A 128 -7.96 3.84 1.92
CA LEU A 128 -6.79 3.03 1.55
C LEU A 128 -5.80 3.86 0.72
N ALA A 129 -6.27 4.54 -0.33
CA ALA A 129 -5.44 5.44 -1.12
C ALA A 129 -4.88 6.61 -0.28
N ALA A 130 -5.69 7.17 0.63
CA ALA A 130 -5.26 8.24 1.51
C ALA A 130 -4.17 7.79 2.51
N ALA A 131 -4.08 6.50 2.84
CA ALA A 131 -3.05 5.96 3.72
C ALA A 131 -1.63 6.01 3.10
N VAL A 132 -1.51 6.06 1.78
CA VAL A 132 -0.22 6.20 1.07
C VAL A 132 0.39 7.58 1.27
N THR A 133 -0.45 8.62 1.22
CA THR A 133 -0.02 10.03 1.12
C THR A 133 0.92 10.49 2.24
N PRO A 134 0.65 10.24 3.54
CA PRO A 134 1.51 10.71 4.64
C PRO A 134 2.92 10.11 4.54
N LEU A 135 3.01 8.80 4.31
CA LEU A 135 4.30 8.09 4.21
C LEU A 135 5.08 8.52 2.97
N ALA A 136 4.44 8.58 1.81
CA ALA A 136 5.09 9.04 0.58
C ALA A 136 5.64 10.46 0.73
N GLY A 137 4.88 11.35 1.40
CA GLY A 137 5.31 12.71 1.70
C GLY A 137 6.52 12.76 2.63
N ALA A 138 6.47 12.05 3.76
CA ALA A 138 7.55 12.02 4.76
C ALA A 138 8.83 11.35 4.25
N LEU A 139 8.71 10.37 3.34
CA LEU A 139 9.85 9.62 2.77
C LEU A 139 10.41 10.24 1.49
N THR A 140 9.81 11.31 0.98
CA THR A 140 10.30 11.99 -0.24
C THR A 140 11.72 12.52 -0.04
N GLY A 141 12.68 12.01 -0.84
CA GLY A 141 14.09 12.39 -0.76
C GLY A 141 14.86 11.80 0.44
N VAL A 142 14.22 10.92 1.20
CA VAL A 142 14.85 10.18 2.31
C VAL A 142 15.52 8.93 1.73
N THR A 143 16.77 8.68 2.15
CA THR A 143 17.44 7.40 1.84
C THR A 143 17.07 6.37 2.90
N ALA A 144 16.76 5.16 2.47
CA ALA A 144 16.43 4.08 3.38
C ALA A 144 17.63 3.74 4.29
N ASP A 145 17.37 3.64 5.58
CA ASP A 145 18.31 3.24 6.61
C ASP A 145 17.57 2.50 7.75
N GLU A 146 18.31 1.97 8.71
CA GLU A 146 17.76 1.20 9.83
C GLU A 146 16.70 1.94 10.68
N ASN A 147 16.60 3.28 10.57
CA ASN A 147 15.63 4.07 11.33
C ASN A 147 14.30 4.23 10.58
N ASN A 148 14.30 4.07 9.26
CA ASN A 148 13.13 4.30 8.42
C ASN A 148 12.70 3.09 7.56
N GLU A 149 13.45 1.97 7.58
CA GLU A 149 13.10 0.72 6.89
C GLU A 149 11.64 0.31 7.12
N ARG A 150 11.17 0.41 8.37
CA ARG A 150 9.78 0.10 8.72
C ARG A 150 8.77 0.97 7.97
N ALA A 151 9.06 2.26 7.80
CA ALA A 151 8.17 3.17 7.09
C ALA A 151 8.15 2.87 5.59
N PHE A 152 9.29 2.55 4.98
CA PHE A 152 9.37 2.07 3.60
C PHE A 152 8.61 0.76 3.42
N PHE A 153 8.80 -0.20 4.34
CA PHE A 153 8.05 -1.46 4.33
C PHE A 153 6.54 -1.22 4.38
N GLN A 154 6.09 -0.39 5.31
CA GLN A 154 4.67 -0.07 5.45
C GLN A 154 4.11 0.60 4.19
N LEU A 155 4.83 1.56 3.61
CA LEU A 155 4.44 2.23 2.37
C LEU A 155 4.31 1.23 1.22
N GLY A 156 5.33 0.39 1.01
CA GLY A 156 5.31 -0.63 -0.04
C GLY A 156 4.16 -1.61 0.12
N MET A 157 3.88 -2.05 1.36
CA MET A 157 2.75 -2.94 1.65
C MET A 157 1.40 -2.28 1.35
N ILE A 158 1.19 -1.03 1.74
CA ILE A 158 -0.09 -0.32 1.48
C ILE A 158 -0.30 -0.16 -0.02
N GLN A 159 0.72 0.21 -0.77
CA GLN A 159 0.66 0.34 -2.23
C GLN A 159 0.37 -1.00 -2.91
N ALA A 160 1.04 -2.08 -2.50
CA ALA A 160 0.76 -3.41 -3.01
C ALA A 160 -0.71 -3.82 -2.77
N ILE A 161 -1.22 -3.55 -1.58
CA ILE A 161 -2.61 -3.85 -1.21
C ILE A 161 -3.60 -3.05 -2.04
N ASP A 162 -3.39 -1.74 -2.20
CA ASP A 162 -4.27 -0.91 -3.03
C ASP A 162 -4.29 -1.41 -4.47
N ALA A 163 -3.13 -1.76 -5.01
CA ALA A 163 -2.99 -2.31 -6.34
C ALA A 163 -3.75 -3.65 -6.53
N PHE A 164 -3.78 -4.51 -5.52
CA PHE A 164 -4.53 -5.78 -5.58
C PHE A 164 -6.02 -5.62 -5.35
N ILE A 165 -6.41 -4.82 -4.37
CA ILE A 165 -7.81 -4.72 -3.94
C ILE A 165 -8.64 -3.88 -4.90
N ARG A 166 -8.08 -2.81 -5.44
CA ARG A 166 -8.79 -1.88 -6.32
C ARG A 166 -9.44 -2.56 -7.53
N PRO A 167 -8.74 -3.39 -8.33
CA PRO A 167 -9.36 -4.11 -9.43
C PRO A 167 -10.49 -5.05 -8.99
N VAL A 168 -10.30 -5.77 -7.87
CA VAL A 168 -11.30 -6.69 -7.33
C VAL A 168 -12.57 -5.95 -6.91
N LYS A 169 -12.45 -4.82 -6.23
CA LYS A 169 -13.59 -4.01 -5.77
C LYS A 169 -14.34 -3.36 -6.92
N VAL A 170 -13.63 -2.85 -7.93
CA VAL A 170 -14.25 -2.20 -9.10
C VAL A 170 -14.90 -3.22 -10.01
N ALA A 171 -14.28 -4.39 -10.17
CA ALA A 171 -14.82 -5.47 -10.99
C ALA A 171 -16.06 -6.16 -10.38
N GLY A 172 -16.27 -6.02 -9.06
CA GLY A 172 -17.40 -6.64 -8.33
C GLY A 172 -17.20 -8.13 -8.03
N GLU A 173 -17.92 -8.61 -7.02
CA GLU A 173 -17.76 -9.99 -6.52
C GLU A 173 -18.36 -11.05 -7.48
N ASP A 174 -19.45 -10.75 -8.19
CA ASP A 174 -20.28 -11.75 -8.85
C ASP A 174 -20.19 -11.81 -10.37
N ALA A 175 -19.79 -10.75 -11.01
CA ALA A 175 -19.58 -10.74 -12.45
C ALA A 175 -18.79 -9.49 -12.80
N VAL A 176 -17.57 -9.71 -13.02
CA VAL A 176 -16.65 -8.75 -13.55
C VAL A 176 -17.32 -8.00 -14.71
N SER A 177 -17.75 -6.78 -14.46
CA SER A 177 -17.89 -5.85 -15.54
C SER A 177 -16.48 -5.48 -15.97
N VAL A 178 -15.90 -6.36 -16.77
CA VAL A 178 -14.53 -6.21 -17.32
C VAL A 178 -14.39 -4.88 -18.05
N ALA A 179 -15.52 -4.27 -18.46
CA ALA A 179 -15.58 -2.93 -18.99
C ALA A 179 -15.12 -1.84 -18.01
N ASP A 180 -15.21 -2.10 -16.70
CA ASP A 180 -14.83 -1.14 -15.67
C ASP A 180 -13.31 -1.13 -15.38
N ILE A 181 -12.57 -2.16 -15.84
CA ILE A 181 -11.11 -2.18 -15.86
C ILE A 181 -10.63 -1.36 -17.05
N ASP A 182 -10.62 -0.07 -16.89
CA ASP A 182 -10.14 0.84 -17.92
C ASP A 182 -8.62 1.09 -17.86
N ALA A 183 -8.12 1.82 -18.87
CA ALA A 183 -6.71 2.14 -18.95
C ALA A 183 -6.22 3.04 -17.80
N ALA A 184 -7.09 3.86 -17.21
CA ALA A 184 -6.73 4.74 -16.10
C ALA A 184 -6.53 3.95 -14.82
N MET A 185 -7.43 3.00 -14.53
CA MET A 185 -7.26 2.09 -13.40
C MET A 185 -5.99 1.23 -13.56
N ALA A 186 -5.78 0.64 -14.76
CA ALA A 186 -4.58 -0.15 -15.02
C ALA A 186 -3.29 0.67 -14.83
N ALA A 187 -3.28 1.94 -15.20
CA ALA A 187 -2.15 2.82 -14.96
C ALA A 187 -1.92 3.06 -13.46
N THR A 188 -2.97 3.33 -12.69
CA THR A 188 -2.86 3.51 -11.23
C THR A 188 -2.32 2.25 -10.57
N VAL A 189 -2.87 1.08 -10.90
CA VAL A 189 -2.40 -0.21 -10.37
C VAL A 189 -0.94 -0.47 -10.73
N SER A 190 -0.53 -0.15 -11.98
CA SER A 190 0.86 -0.27 -12.41
C SER A 190 1.79 0.62 -11.59
N ASP A 191 1.43 1.89 -11.41
CA ASP A 191 2.23 2.86 -10.67
C ASP A 191 2.36 2.45 -9.18
N ASP A 192 1.29 1.92 -8.60
CA ASP A 192 1.29 1.43 -7.22
C ASP A 192 2.20 0.20 -7.07
N PHE A 193 2.18 -0.74 -8.00
CA PHE A 193 3.07 -1.90 -7.94
C PHE A 193 4.55 -1.52 -8.10
N VAL A 194 4.89 -0.67 -9.05
CA VAL A 194 6.27 -0.19 -9.24
C VAL A 194 6.77 0.54 -7.99
N SER A 195 5.91 1.37 -7.42
CA SER A 195 6.22 2.09 -6.18
C SER A 195 6.34 1.14 -4.98
N ALA A 196 5.45 0.14 -4.88
CA ALA A 196 5.48 -0.88 -3.83
C ALA A 196 6.79 -1.67 -3.88
N ASP A 197 7.19 -2.11 -5.07
CA ASP A 197 8.45 -2.83 -5.28
C ASP A 197 9.66 -2.01 -4.82
N SER A 198 9.75 -0.77 -5.29
CA SER A 198 10.83 0.14 -4.92
C SER A 198 10.91 0.36 -3.40
N ASN A 199 9.76 0.51 -2.72
CA ASN A 199 9.71 0.74 -1.28
C ASN A 199 10.02 -0.52 -0.48
N LEU A 200 9.57 -1.70 -0.92
CA LEU A 200 9.92 -2.97 -0.29
C LEU A 200 11.41 -3.28 -0.40
N VAL A 201 12.01 -3.07 -1.58
CA VAL A 201 13.47 -3.18 -1.75
C VAL A 201 14.21 -2.19 -0.85
N ALA A 202 13.76 -0.94 -0.77
CA ALA A 202 14.33 0.07 0.12
C ALA A 202 14.25 -0.33 1.60
N SER A 203 13.21 -1.06 2.00
CA SER A 203 13.07 -1.59 3.36
C SER A 203 13.98 -2.79 3.68
N GLY A 204 14.80 -3.24 2.73
CA GLY A 204 15.62 -4.45 2.90
C GLY A 204 14.82 -5.76 2.79
N THR A 205 13.55 -5.71 2.40
CA THR A 205 12.77 -6.91 2.10
C THR A 205 13.37 -7.59 0.88
N THR A 206 13.69 -8.87 0.98
CA THR A 206 14.25 -9.60 -0.16
C THR A 206 13.18 -9.77 -1.24
N GLU A 207 13.60 -9.60 -2.49
CA GLU A 207 12.73 -9.58 -3.68
C GLU A 207 11.81 -10.81 -3.80
N ASP A 208 12.17 -11.92 -3.17
CA ASP A 208 11.48 -13.20 -3.32
C ASP A 208 10.20 -13.34 -2.48
N ASP A 209 9.92 -12.41 -1.51
CA ASP A 209 9.00 -12.78 -0.46
C ASP A 209 7.55 -12.30 -0.66
N ILE A 210 7.28 -11.11 -1.18
CA ILE A 210 5.90 -10.57 -1.20
C ILE A 210 5.34 -10.36 -2.61
N LEU A 211 6.15 -9.81 -3.53
CA LEU A 211 5.68 -9.42 -4.86
C LEU A 211 6.07 -10.44 -5.95
N ARG A 212 6.63 -11.58 -5.59
CA ARG A 212 7.02 -12.61 -6.55
C ARG A 212 5.90 -13.02 -7.52
N PRO A 213 4.69 -13.35 -7.06
CA PRO A 213 3.61 -13.71 -7.97
C PRO A 213 3.24 -12.56 -8.91
N VAL A 214 3.32 -11.33 -8.42
CA VAL A 214 3.05 -10.13 -9.21
C VAL A 214 4.09 -9.95 -10.30
N ARG A 215 5.37 -10.06 -9.93
CA ARG A 215 6.48 -9.96 -10.90
C ARG A 215 6.41 -11.05 -11.96
N GLU A 216 6.05 -12.27 -11.59
CA GLU A 216 5.86 -13.38 -12.52
C GLU A 216 4.78 -13.05 -13.55
N ASN A 217 3.67 -12.48 -13.12
CA ASN A 217 2.60 -12.05 -14.02
C ASN A 217 2.99 -10.83 -14.85
N PHE A 218 3.71 -9.87 -14.29
CA PHE A 218 4.22 -8.70 -15.02
C PHE A 218 5.26 -9.07 -16.07
N CYS A 219 6.06 -10.07 -15.79
CA CYS A 219 7.03 -10.57 -16.75
C CYS A 219 6.37 -11.01 -18.07
N ARG A 220 5.18 -11.59 -18.03
CA ARG A 220 4.45 -11.97 -19.24
C ARG A 220 4.08 -10.78 -20.08
N CYS A 221 3.69 -9.68 -19.45
CA CYS A 221 3.50 -8.41 -20.18
C CYS A 221 4.81 -7.92 -20.79
N SER A 222 5.93 -8.06 -20.11
CA SER A 222 7.23 -7.64 -20.64
C SER A 222 7.65 -8.44 -21.86
N LEU A 223 7.40 -9.74 -21.89
CA LEU A 223 7.68 -10.61 -23.04
C LEU A 223 6.85 -10.25 -24.29
N ASN A 224 5.65 -9.73 -24.07
CA ASN A 224 4.69 -9.40 -25.16
C ASN A 224 4.74 -7.92 -25.59
N GLY A 225 5.83 -7.24 -25.43
CA GLY A 225 6.00 -5.89 -25.97
C GLY A 225 6.23 -4.78 -24.92
N GLY A 226 6.45 -5.16 -23.71
CA GLY A 226 6.75 -4.28 -22.58
C GLY A 226 5.58 -4.17 -21.59
N PHE A 227 5.94 -3.83 -20.37
CA PHE A 227 4.96 -3.56 -19.32
C PHE A 227 4.19 -2.28 -19.66
N THR A 228 2.98 -2.45 -20.14
CA THR A 228 2.09 -1.34 -20.47
C THR A 228 0.78 -1.46 -19.68
N ALA A 229 0.16 -0.32 -19.39
CA ALA A 229 -1.17 -0.30 -18.76
C ALA A 229 -2.20 -1.14 -19.57
N ALA A 230 -2.02 -1.25 -20.89
CA ALA A 230 -2.87 -2.09 -21.74
C ALA A 230 -2.66 -3.59 -21.46
N CYS A 231 -1.43 -4.05 -21.36
CA CYS A 231 -1.15 -5.45 -21.03
C CYS A 231 -1.62 -5.81 -19.61
N LEU A 232 -1.38 -4.94 -18.63
CA LEU A 232 -1.88 -5.15 -17.27
C LEU A 232 -3.41 -5.22 -17.22
N ARG A 233 -4.10 -4.35 -17.94
CA ARG A 233 -5.55 -4.38 -18.07
C ARG A 233 -6.04 -5.71 -18.64
N ASP A 234 -5.41 -6.18 -19.69
CA ASP A 234 -5.78 -7.44 -20.36
C ASP A 234 -5.47 -8.64 -19.45
N LEU A 235 -4.36 -8.62 -18.74
CA LEU A 235 -4.03 -9.61 -17.72
C LEU A 235 -5.11 -9.66 -16.63
N MET A 236 -5.46 -8.53 -16.02
CA MET A 236 -6.52 -8.46 -15.01
C MET A 236 -7.87 -8.96 -15.54
N ARG A 237 -8.21 -8.65 -16.78
CA ARG A 237 -9.42 -9.16 -17.41
C ARG A 237 -9.42 -10.67 -17.55
N CYS A 238 -8.30 -11.23 -17.97
CA CYS A 238 -8.13 -12.66 -18.12
C CYS A 238 -8.22 -13.40 -16.78
N GLU A 239 -7.61 -12.86 -15.74
CA GLU A 239 -7.59 -13.44 -14.40
C GLU A 239 -8.95 -13.30 -13.67
N LEU A 240 -9.60 -12.16 -13.83
CA LEU A 240 -10.85 -11.87 -13.14
C LEU A 240 -12.10 -12.45 -13.81
N SER A 241 -12.02 -12.96 -15.04
CA SER A 241 -13.17 -13.46 -15.77
C SER A 241 -12.87 -14.65 -16.66
N ASP A 242 -13.57 -15.76 -16.45
CA ASP A 242 -13.51 -16.95 -17.33
C ASP A 242 -14.06 -16.73 -18.74
N THR A 243 -14.73 -15.61 -18.97
CA THR A 243 -15.40 -15.33 -20.25
C THR A 243 -14.87 -14.09 -20.95
N ALA A 244 -14.06 -13.27 -20.28
CA ALA A 244 -13.48 -12.09 -20.90
C ALA A 244 -12.38 -12.45 -21.91
N ALA A 245 -12.23 -11.60 -22.91
CA ALA A 245 -11.11 -11.63 -23.85
C ALA A 245 -10.24 -10.37 -23.64
N PRO A 246 -8.94 -10.44 -23.87
CA PRO A 246 -8.07 -9.28 -23.90
C PRO A 246 -8.43 -8.38 -25.09
N GLU A 247 -7.92 -7.15 -25.10
CA GLU A 247 -8.08 -6.26 -26.24
C GLU A 247 -6.99 -6.43 -27.31
N GLN A 248 -5.90 -7.10 -26.93
CA GLN A 248 -4.76 -7.34 -27.82
C GLN A 248 -4.67 -8.83 -28.18
N ASP A 249 -4.17 -9.08 -29.38
CA ASP A 249 -3.80 -10.42 -29.83
C ASP A 249 -2.42 -10.76 -29.28
N TYR A 250 -2.35 -11.70 -28.35
CA TYR A 250 -1.11 -12.16 -27.71
C TYR A 250 -0.58 -13.47 -28.27
N ASN A 251 -1.41 -14.24 -28.96
CA ASN A 251 -1.02 -15.52 -29.54
C ASN A 251 -0.64 -15.42 -31.03
N GLY A 252 -0.91 -14.27 -31.68
CA GLY A 252 -0.53 -13.97 -33.07
C GLY A 252 -1.43 -14.58 -34.14
N ASP A 253 -2.66 -14.98 -33.79
CA ASP A 253 -3.63 -15.55 -34.73
C ASP A 253 -4.51 -14.50 -35.43
N ALA A 254 -4.27 -13.23 -35.11
CA ALA A 254 -4.96 -12.05 -35.63
C ALA A 254 -6.40 -11.84 -35.10
N ALA A 255 -6.74 -12.51 -34.00
CA ALA A 255 -7.99 -12.30 -33.28
C ALA A 255 -7.73 -12.11 -31.80
N ALA A 256 -8.15 -10.99 -31.20
CA ALA A 256 -8.11 -10.84 -29.75
C ALA A 256 -9.28 -11.61 -29.13
N ASP A 257 -9.04 -12.79 -28.60
CA ASP A 257 -10.07 -13.65 -28.03
C ASP A 257 -9.63 -14.35 -26.73
N ARG A 258 -10.47 -15.23 -26.18
CA ARG A 258 -10.18 -15.91 -24.91
C ARG A 258 -8.92 -16.79 -24.98
N THR A 259 -8.49 -17.26 -26.13
CA THR A 259 -7.28 -18.05 -26.25
C THR A 259 -6.01 -17.23 -26.00
N ASP A 260 -6.06 -15.92 -26.14
CA ASP A 260 -4.96 -15.03 -25.78
C ASP A 260 -4.77 -14.95 -24.26
N CYS A 261 -5.83 -15.11 -23.49
CA CYS A 261 -5.71 -15.20 -22.04
C CYS A 261 -4.83 -16.39 -21.61
N LEU A 262 -4.87 -17.50 -22.31
CA LEU A 262 -3.99 -18.62 -22.01
C LEU A 262 -2.52 -18.24 -22.20
N THR A 263 -2.21 -17.40 -23.18
CA THR A 263 -0.85 -16.90 -23.40
C THR A 263 -0.41 -15.91 -22.31
N LEU A 264 -1.35 -15.12 -21.78
CA LEU A 264 -1.06 -14.19 -20.68
C LEU A 264 -0.98 -14.87 -19.31
N VAL A 265 -1.81 -15.89 -19.07
CA VAL A 265 -2.05 -16.46 -17.75
C VAL A 265 -1.45 -17.86 -17.59
N GLU A 266 -1.14 -18.58 -18.69
CA GLU A 266 -0.52 -19.92 -18.59
C GLU A 266 0.82 -19.86 -17.84
N PRO A 267 1.06 -20.81 -16.93
CA PRO A 267 2.29 -20.91 -16.16
C PRO A 267 3.46 -21.35 -17.04
N GLY A 268 4.00 -20.43 -17.81
CA GLY A 268 5.37 -20.54 -18.27
C GLY A 268 6.21 -20.06 -17.11
N GLY A 269 6.91 -20.95 -16.43
CA GLY A 269 7.67 -20.61 -15.23
C GLY A 269 8.62 -19.43 -15.46
N LEU A 270 9.16 -18.86 -14.38
CA LEU A 270 10.21 -17.80 -14.37
C LEU A 270 11.35 -18.02 -15.36
N SER A 271 11.57 -19.27 -15.79
CA SER A 271 12.51 -19.63 -16.84
C SER A 271 12.29 -18.90 -18.17
N ASP A 272 11.03 -18.56 -18.50
CA ASP A 272 10.69 -17.91 -19.76
C ASP A 272 10.92 -16.39 -19.71
N CYS A 273 10.97 -15.82 -18.53
CA CYS A 273 11.25 -14.41 -18.29
C CYS A 273 12.73 -14.08 -18.13
N GLY A 274 13.63 -15.01 -18.48
CA GLY A 274 15.07 -14.76 -18.52
C GLY A 274 15.81 -14.78 -17.17
N GLY A 275 15.19 -15.36 -16.14
CA GLY A 275 15.79 -15.69 -14.84
C GLY A 275 16.53 -14.55 -14.15
N THR A 276 16.20 -14.30 -12.90
CA THR A 276 16.97 -13.59 -11.86
C THR A 276 17.06 -12.07 -11.86
N ASP A 277 16.65 -11.34 -12.88
CA ASP A 277 16.65 -9.88 -12.81
C ASP A 277 15.31 -9.33 -13.36
N THR A 278 14.27 -9.54 -12.61
CA THR A 278 12.95 -8.95 -12.86
C THR A 278 12.79 -7.70 -12.03
N SER A 279 13.71 -6.74 -12.18
CA SER A 279 13.42 -5.38 -11.75
C SER A 279 12.26 -4.86 -12.59
N LEU A 280 11.16 -4.49 -11.94
CA LEU A 280 10.04 -3.78 -12.55
C LEU A 280 10.50 -2.44 -13.13
#